data_632870f527c0d26f92bf7c41843f6881
#
_entry.id   632870f527c0d26f92bf7c41843f6881
#
_cell.length_a   1.000
_cell.length_b   1.000
_cell.length_c   1.000
_cell.angle_alpha   90.00
_cell.angle_beta   90.00
_cell.angle_gamma   90.00
#
_symmetry.space_group_name_H-M   'P 1'
#
loop_
_entity.id
_entity.type
_entity.pdbx_description
1 polymer ?
#
loop_
_entity_poly.entity_id
_entity_poly.type
_entity_poly.pdbx_seq_one_letter_code
_entity_poly.pdbx_strand_id
1 'polypeptide(L)'
;MEEPRQKKMAVIASKGTLDMAYPPFILATTAAALGWEVQIFFTFYGLQLLRKNLKHIKISPLANPAMPMPVPMPVLVSSLPGMQSMATSMMKQKIKKHGVASLEDLRTMCLEADVKMIACQMTIDLFEFKQSEFIDGIELGGA
;
A
#
# COMPACT_ATOMS: atom_id res chain seq x y z
N MET A 1 -32.75 -14.30 -20.15
CA MET A 1 -32.18 -13.43 -19.09
C MET A 1 -30.71 -13.78 -18.99
N GLU A 2 -29.82 -12.80 -19.21
CA GLU A 2 -28.41 -13.01 -18.93
C GLU A 2 -28.21 -13.03 -17.40
N GLU A 3 -27.49 -14.03 -16.89
CA GLU A 3 -27.08 -14.01 -15.49
C GLU A 3 -26.22 -12.76 -15.22
N PRO A 4 -26.40 -12.07 -14.09
CA PRO A 4 -25.59 -10.91 -13.78
C PRO A 4 -24.13 -11.32 -13.73
N ARG A 5 -23.31 -10.76 -14.61
CA ARG A 5 -21.86 -11.04 -14.64
C ARG A 5 -21.23 -10.60 -13.33
N GLN A 6 -20.42 -11.49 -12.74
CA GLN A 6 -19.61 -11.16 -11.58
C GLN A 6 -18.74 -9.94 -11.89
N LYS A 7 -18.91 -8.88 -11.10
CA LYS A 7 -18.05 -7.71 -11.23
C LYS A 7 -16.65 -8.01 -10.71
N LYS A 8 -15.65 -7.54 -11.43
CA LYS A 8 -14.25 -7.76 -11.12
C LYS A 8 -13.49 -6.45 -11.09
N MET A 9 -12.50 -6.35 -10.22
CA MET A 9 -11.60 -5.21 -10.14
C MET A 9 -10.16 -5.71 -10.02
N ALA A 10 -9.28 -5.12 -10.83
CA ALA A 10 -7.85 -5.31 -10.72
C ALA A 10 -7.18 -3.97 -10.38
N VAL A 11 -6.31 -3.98 -9.41
CA VAL A 11 -5.58 -2.79 -8.94
C VAL A 11 -4.09 -3.06 -9.06
N ILE A 12 -3.33 -2.06 -9.50
CA ILE A 12 -1.87 -2.13 -9.55
C ILE A 12 -1.32 -1.26 -8.41
N ALA A 13 -0.53 -1.87 -7.53
CA ALA A 13 0.19 -1.19 -6.45
C ALA A 13 1.68 -1.16 -6.78
N SER A 14 2.16 0.00 -7.25
CA SER A 14 3.56 0.20 -7.67
C SER A 14 4.35 1.14 -6.77
N LYS A 15 3.74 1.69 -5.73
CA LYS A 15 4.34 2.64 -4.80
C LYS A 15 4.36 2.07 -3.38
N GLY A 16 5.46 2.31 -2.67
CA GLY A 16 5.68 1.77 -1.32
C GLY A 16 5.68 2.81 -0.20
N THR A 17 5.25 4.04 -0.46
CA THR A 17 5.12 5.06 0.57
C THR A 17 3.76 4.97 1.27
N LEU A 18 3.68 5.45 2.50
CA LEU A 18 2.47 5.35 3.33
C LEU A 18 1.24 5.96 2.64
N ASP A 19 1.38 7.13 2.06
CA ASP A 19 0.33 7.86 1.36
C ASP A 19 -0.16 7.12 0.11
N MET A 20 0.74 6.46 -0.62
CA MET A 20 0.41 5.71 -1.83
C MET A 20 -0.02 4.27 -1.56
N ALA A 21 0.18 3.78 -0.34
CA ALA A 21 -0.23 2.44 0.07
C ALA A 21 -1.73 2.33 0.36
N TYR A 22 -2.34 3.41 0.85
CA TYR A 22 -3.75 3.42 1.23
C TYR A 22 -4.73 3.20 0.08
N PRO A 23 -4.61 3.90 -1.08
CA PRO A 23 -5.60 3.77 -2.15
C PRO A 23 -5.84 2.34 -2.64
N PRO A 24 -4.82 1.52 -2.91
CA PRO A 24 -5.05 0.15 -3.35
C PRO A 24 -5.87 -0.67 -2.35
N PHE A 25 -5.53 -0.60 -1.07
CA PHE A 25 -6.22 -1.36 -0.03
C PHE A 25 -7.63 -0.84 0.24
N ILE A 26 -7.84 0.48 0.24
CA ILE A 26 -9.16 1.09 0.42
C ILE A 26 -10.09 0.68 -0.72
N LEU A 27 -9.64 0.81 -1.96
CA LEU A 27 -10.43 0.42 -3.13
C LEU A 27 -10.76 -1.07 -3.11
N ALA A 28 -9.77 -1.90 -2.77
CA ALA A 28 -9.94 -3.34 -2.73
C ALA A 28 -10.94 -3.77 -1.65
N THR A 29 -10.83 -3.26 -0.44
CA THR A 29 -11.77 -3.57 0.65
C THR A 29 -13.18 -3.12 0.33
N THR A 30 -13.32 -1.94 -0.25
CA THR A 30 -14.64 -1.40 -0.65
C THR A 30 -15.29 -2.25 -1.73
N ALA A 31 -14.55 -2.61 -2.77
CA ALA A 31 -15.09 -3.43 -3.86
C ALA A 31 -15.43 -4.84 -3.39
N ALA A 32 -14.60 -5.44 -2.53
CA ALA A 32 -14.86 -6.74 -1.94
C ALA A 32 -16.14 -6.72 -1.06
N ALA A 33 -16.36 -5.64 -0.30
CA ALA A 33 -17.58 -5.45 0.49
C ALA A 33 -18.83 -5.34 -0.38
N LEU A 34 -18.68 -4.88 -1.62
CA LEU A 34 -19.76 -4.85 -2.62
C LEU A 34 -19.97 -6.20 -3.34
N GLY A 35 -19.24 -7.23 -2.95
CA GLY A 35 -19.32 -8.56 -3.55
C GLY A 35 -18.57 -8.72 -4.86
N TRP A 36 -17.62 -7.82 -5.16
CA TRP A 36 -16.81 -7.94 -6.36
C TRP A 36 -15.64 -8.91 -6.14
N GLU A 37 -15.22 -9.56 -7.22
CA GLU A 37 -13.96 -10.30 -7.24
C GLU A 37 -12.81 -9.30 -7.42
N VAL A 38 -11.87 -9.26 -6.48
CA VAL A 38 -10.82 -8.23 -6.44
C VAL A 38 -9.45 -8.86 -6.39
N GLN A 39 -8.53 -8.33 -7.18
CA GLN A 39 -7.11 -8.66 -7.10
C GLN A 39 -6.25 -7.41 -7.12
N ILE A 40 -5.13 -7.45 -6.39
CA ILE A 40 -4.11 -6.40 -6.39
C ILE A 40 -2.80 -7.00 -6.88
N PHE A 41 -2.21 -6.38 -7.88
CA PHE A 41 -0.90 -6.74 -8.40
C PHE A 41 0.15 -5.79 -7.84
N PHE A 42 1.05 -6.32 -7.01
CA PHE A 42 2.12 -5.56 -6.37
C PHE A 42 3.39 -5.69 -7.19
N THR A 43 3.91 -4.58 -7.65
CA THR A 43 5.11 -4.53 -8.49
C THR A 43 6.04 -3.41 -8.04
N PHE A 44 7.31 -3.49 -8.37
CA PHE A 44 8.34 -2.53 -7.98
C PHE A 44 8.27 -2.17 -6.48
N TYR A 45 8.20 -0.89 -6.14
CA TYR A 45 8.16 -0.44 -4.74
C TYR A 45 6.90 -0.88 -4.00
N GLY A 46 5.84 -1.23 -4.70
CA GLY A 46 4.62 -1.77 -4.11
C GLY A 46 4.81 -3.11 -3.41
N LEU A 47 5.84 -3.89 -3.76
CA LEU A 47 6.18 -5.14 -3.06
C LEU A 47 6.49 -4.92 -1.58
N GLN A 48 6.96 -3.75 -1.19
CA GLN A 48 7.21 -3.41 0.22
C GLN A 48 5.96 -3.55 1.07
N LEU A 49 4.78 -3.38 0.49
CA LEU A 49 3.49 -3.48 1.19
C LEU A 49 3.11 -4.92 1.56
N LEU A 50 3.75 -5.90 0.96
CA LEU A 50 3.54 -7.32 1.24
C LEU A 50 4.50 -7.90 2.28
N ARG A 51 5.48 -7.12 2.74
CA ARG A 51 6.43 -7.57 3.75
C ARG A 51 5.73 -7.80 5.08
N LYS A 52 6.22 -8.76 5.86
CA LYS A 52 5.67 -9.09 7.19
C LYS A 52 5.62 -7.89 8.12
N ASN A 53 6.68 -7.08 8.11
CA ASN A 53 6.78 -5.88 8.93
C ASN A 53 6.66 -4.63 8.07
N LEU A 54 5.66 -3.80 8.33
CA LEU A 54 5.39 -2.56 7.62
C LEU A 54 5.96 -1.30 8.32
N LYS A 55 6.72 -1.45 9.39
CA LYS A 55 7.30 -0.31 10.14
C LYS A 55 8.28 0.52 9.30
N HIS A 56 8.86 -0.08 8.26
CA HIS A 56 9.77 0.62 7.35
C HIS A 56 9.05 1.53 6.35
N ILE A 57 7.72 1.39 6.20
CA ILE A 57 6.92 2.21 5.29
C ILE A 57 6.84 3.64 5.81
N LYS A 58 7.31 4.58 5.00
CA LYS A 58 7.35 6.01 5.31
C LYS A 58 6.47 6.79 4.36
N ILE A 59 6.03 7.97 4.79
CA ILE A 59 5.31 8.91 3.93
C ILE A 59 6.25 9.44 2.83
N SER A 60 5.66 9.89 1.73
CA SER A 60 6.40 10.59 0.66
C SER A 60 7.15 11.81 1.22
N PRO A 61 8.28 12.21 0.60
CA PRO A 61 9.05 13.36 1.07
C PRO A 61 8.21 14.62 1.24
N LEU A 62 8.45 15.37 2.30
CA LEU A 62 7.72 16.61 2.63
C LEU A 62 7.88 17.72 1.59
N ALA A 63 8.95 17.66 0.79
CA ALA A 63 9.16 18.57 -0.34
C ALA A 63 8.26 18.27 -1.54
N ASN A 64 7.41 17.25 -1.46
CA ASN A 64 6.43 16.96 -2.49
C ASN A 64 5.45 18.13 -2.63
N PRO A 65 5.30 18.73 -3.85
CA PRO A 65 4.39 19.87 -4.05
C PRO A 65 2.93 19.59 -3.73
N ALA A 66 2.53 18.32 -3.77
CA ALA A 66 1.16 17.90 -3.46
C ALA A 66 0.89 17.81 -1.95
N MET A 67 1.90 17.95 -1.10
CA MET A 67 1.72 17.92 0.35
C MET A 67 0.99 19.19 0.82
N PRO A 68 -0.17 19.07 1.50
CA PRO A 68 -0.92 20.22 1.96
C PRO A 68 -0.26 20.80 3.23
N MET A 69 0.65 21.74 3.03
CA MET A 69 1.35 22.45 4.12
C MET A 69 1.12 23.96 4.02
N PRO A 70 1.00 24.66 5.15
CA PRO A 70 0.85 26.13 5.15
C PRO A 70 2.03 26.86 4.52
N VAL A 71 3.22 26.29 4.65
CA VAL A 71 4.47 26.82 4.07
C VAL A 71 5.16 25.68 3.31
N PRO A 72 5.59 25.91 2.06
CA PRO A 72 6.33 24.90 1.31
C PRO A 72 7.63 24.50 2.03
N MET A 73 7.89 23.19 2.11
CA MET A 73 9.11 22.66 2.72
C MET A 73 10.24 22.68 1.68
N PRO A 74 11.37 23.36 1.96
CA PRO A 74 12.55 23.27 1.10
C PRO A 74 13.09 21.85 1.00
N VAL A 75 13.55 21.45 -0.19
CA VAL A 75 14.10 20.10 -0.44
C VAL A 75 15.25 19.77 0.51
N LEU A 76 16.14 20.75 0.76
CA LEU A 76 17.27 20.59 1.67
C LEU A 76 16.83 20.23 3.09
N VAL A 77 15.77 20.86 3.58
CA VAL A 77 15.24 20.58 4.93
C VAL A 77 14.57 19.22 4.98
N SER A 78 13.84 18.83 3.94
CA SER A 78 13.17 17.54 3.90
C SER A 78 14.16 16.35 3.78
N SER A 79 15.37 16.61 3.30
CA SER A 79 16.43 15.60 3.18
C SER A 79 17.26 15.40 4.45
N LEU A 80 17.03 16.18 5.49
CA LEU A 80 17.73 16.04 6.77
C LEU A 80 17.42 14.68 7.41
N PRO A 81 18.42 14.03 8.05
CA PRO A 81 18.20 12.75 8.73
C PRO A 81 17.04 12.83 9.76
N GLY A 82 16.15 11.89 9.73
CA GLY A 82 15.03 11.79 10.67
C GLY A 82 13.79 12.62 10.31
N MET A 83 13.86 13.56 9.38
CA MET A 83 12.70 14.36 8.98
C MET A 83 11.56 13.52 8.43
N GLN A 84 11.85 12.57 7.54
CA GLN A 84 10.85 11.69 6.95
C GLN A 84 10.25 10.74 8.00
N SER A 85 11.03 10.27 8.94
CA SER A 85 10.54 9.42 10.05
C SER A 85 9.62 10.20 10.98
N MET A 86 9.96 11.45 11.30
CA MET A 86 9.11 12.34 12.10
C MET A 86 7.79 12.64 11.39
N ALA A 87 7.84 12.98 10.12
CA ALA A 87 6.64 13.23 9.31
C ALA A 87 5.74 12.00 9.23
N THR A 88 6.32 10.82 9.06
CA THR A 88 5.59 9.54 9.05
C THR A 88 4.89 9.30 10.39
N SER A 89 5.58 9.53 11.51
CA SER A 89 5.00 9.40 12.85
C SER A 89 3.82 10.34 13.05
N MET A 90 3.98 11.60 12.66
CA MET A 90 2.89 12.60 12.73
C MET A 90 1.69 12.19 11.87
N MET A 91 1.92 11.69 10.67
CA MET A 91 0.85 11.23 9.78
C MET A 91 0.12 10.02 10.36
N LYS A 92 0.83 9.05 10.94
CA LYS A 92 0.23 7.89 11.61
C LYS A 92 -0.63 8.30 12.81
N GLN A 93 -0.18 9.28 13.60
CA GLN A 93 -0.98 9.83 14.69
C GLN A 93 -2.25 10.50 14.18
N LYS A 94 -2.15 11.26 13.10
CA LYS A 94 -3.29 11.93 12.47
C LYS A 94 -4.31 10.92 11.93
N ILE A 95 -3.86 9.88 11.28
CA ILE A 95 -4.68 8.77 10.79
C ILE A 95 -5.42 8.13 11.96
N LYS A 96 -4.73 7.81 13.04
CA LYS A 96 -5.32 7.21 14.24
C LYS A 96 -6.34 8.14 14.90
N LYS A 97 -6.02 9.43 15.02
CA LYS A 97 -6.89 10.45 15.62
C LYS A 97 -8.22 10.57 14.87
N HIS A 98 -8.22 10.44 13.56
CA HIS A 98 -9.42 10.54 12.73
C HIS A 98 -10.14 9.20 12.53
N GLY A 99 -9.75 8.14 13.25
CA GLY A 99 -10.40 6.85 13.19
C GLY A 99 -10.20 6.09 11.89
N VAL A 100 -9.19 6.43 11.11
CA VAL A 100 -8.83 5.71 9.89
C VAL A 100 -8.05 4.45 10.26
N ALA A 101 -8.39 3.31 9.64
CA ALA A 101 -7.70 2.05 9.87
C ALA A 101 -6.21 2.15 9.53
N SER A 102 -5.36 1.42 10.27
CA SER A 102 -3.93 1.32 9.96
C SER A 102 -3.72 0.57 8.65
N LEU A 103 -2.53 0.72 8.07
CA LEU A 103 -2.16 0.00 6.85
C LEU A 103 -2.18 -1.51 7.08
N GLU A 104 -1.72 -1.96 8.24
CA GLU A 104 -1.74 -3.37 8.66
C GLU A 104 -3.18 -3.90 8.75
N ASP A 105 -4.08 -3.12 9.33
CA ASP A 105 -5.49 -3.50 9.45
C ASP A 105 -6.16 -3.59 8.07
N LEU A 106 -5.93 -2.63 7.20
CA LEU A 106 -6.46 -2.64 5.83
C LEU A 106 -5.96 -3.86 5.04
N ARG A 107 -4.68 -4.19 5.16
CA ARG A 107 -4.11 -5.39 4.52
C ARG A 107 -4.76 -6.67 5.05
N THR A 108 -4.94 -6.79 6.36
CA THR A 108 -5.62 -7.91 6.99
C THR A 108 -7.07 -8.01 6.52
N MET A 109 -7.78 -6.90 6.45
CA MET A 109 -9.15 -6.85 5.94
C MET A 109 -9.23 -7.33 4.48
N CYS A 110 -8.27 -6.98 3.64
CA CYS A 110 -8.18 -7.48 2.27
C CYS A 110 -8.03 -9.01 2.24
N LEU A 111 -7.15 -9.57 3.06
CA LEU A 111 -6.95 -11.02 3.14
C LEU A 111 -8.21 -11.73 3.62
N GLU A 112 -8.87 -11.20 4.65
CA GLU A 112 -10.12 -11.76 5.19
C GLU A 112 -11.30 -11.68 4.20
N ALA A 113 -11.28 -10.69 3.31
CA ALA A 113 -12.29 -10.51 2.26
C ALA A 113 -11.98 -11.25 0.96
N ASP A 114 -11.01 -12.16 0.97
CA ASP A 114 -10.57 -12.95 -0.18
C ASP A 114 -10.06 -12.09 -1.36
N VAL A 115 -9.52 -10.92 -1.09
CA VAL A 115 -8.81 -10.13 -2.10
C VAL A 115 -7.52 -10.88 -2.47
N LYS A 116 -7.39 -11.20 -3.75
CA LYS A 116 -6.20 -11.87 -4.26
C LYS A 116 -5.03 -10.88 -4.33
N MET A 117 -3.94 -11.19 -3.64
CA MET A 117 -2.72 -10.40 -3.66
C MET A 117 -1.65 -11.14 -4.46
N ILE A 118 -1.16 -10.51 -5.53
CA ILE A 118 -0.18 -11.10 -6.44
C ILE A 118 1.11 -10.28 -6.35
N ALA A 119 2.21 -10.93 -6.00
CA ALA A 119 3.54 -10.34 -5.99
C ALA A 119 4.22 -10.58 -7.34
N CYS A 120 4.74 -9.51 -7.95
CA CYS A 120 5.43 -9.59 -9.24
C CYS A 120 6.75 -10.34 -9.11
N GLN A 121 6.84 -11.52 -9.74
CA GLN A 121 8.04 -12.36 -9.71
C GLN A 121 9.27 -11.62 -10.26
N MET A 122 9.12 -10.91 -11.36
CA MET A 122 10.20 -10.13 -11.95
C MET A 122 10.80 -9.12 -10.95
N THR A 123 9.97 -8.46 -10.18
CA THR A 123 10.43 -7.48 -9.19
C THR A 123 11.08 -8.15 -7.99
N ILE A 124 10.58 -9.31 -7.58
CA ILE A 124 11.20 -10.11 -6.52
C ILE A 124 12.63 -10.45 -6.91
N ASP A 125 12.82 -10.93 -8.14
CA ASP A 125 14.13 -11.31 -8.66
C ASP A 125 15.03 -10.07 -8.84
N LEU A 126 14.49 -8.97 -9.34
CA LEU A 126 15.23 -7.73 -9.58
C LEU A 126 15.79 -7.12 -8.28
N PHE A 127 15.01 -7.12 -7.22
CA PHE A 127 15.40 -6.56 -5.91
C PHE A 127 15.96 -7.61 -4.95
N GLU A 128 16.10 -8.84 -5.40
CA GLU A 128 16.67 -9.96 -4.61
C GLU A 128 15.92 -10.19 -3.29
N PHE A 129 14.60 -10.02 -3.29
CA PHE A 129 13.77 -10.32 -2.13
C PHE A 129 13.70 -11.83 -1.88
N LYS A 130 13.73 -12.20 -0.61
CA LYS A 130 13.46 -13.58 -0.19
C LYS A 130 11.97 -13.77 0.05
N GLN A 131 11.42 -14.89 -0.41
CA GLN A 131 10.00 -15.20 -0.22
C GLN A 131 9.60 -15.21 1.26
N SER A 132 10.52 -15.57 2.15
CA SER A 132 10.31 -15.57 3.61
C SER A 132 10.09 -14.17 4.21
N GLU A 133 10.38 -13.10 3.48
CA GLU A 133 10.17 -11.72 3.93
C GLU A 133 8.71 -11.26 3.77
N PHE A 134 7.91 -11.99 2.97
CA PHE A 134 6.53 -11.64 2.67
C PHE A 134 5.55 -12.38 3.58
N ILE A 135 4.34 -11.80 3.70
CA ILE A 135 3.23 -12.43 4.41
C ILE A 135 2.75 -13.69 3.70
N ASP A 136 2.09 -14.56 4.43
CA ASP A 136 1.38 -15.70 3.85
C ASP A 136 0.11 -15.24 3.12
N GLY A 137 -0.43 -16.09 2.26
CA GLY A 137 -1.68 -15.82 1.54
C GLY A 137 -1.53 -14.99 0.28
N ILE A 138 -0.30 -14.74 -0.18
CA ILE A 138 -0.02 -14.08 -1.46
C ILE A 138 0.32 -15.12 -2.54
N GLU A 139 0.12 -14.73 -3.79
CA GLU A 139 0.54 -15.51 -4.95
C GLU A 139 1.71 -14.83 -5.63
N LEU A 140 2.54 -15.63 -6.29
CA LEU A 140 3.61 -15.13 -7.17
C LEU A 140 3.11 -15.18 -8.60
N GLY A 141 3.37 -14.13 -9.37
CA GLY A 141 2.93 -14.12 -10.75
C GLY A 141 3.62 -13.07 -11.61
N GLY A 142 3.42 -13.19 -12.90
CA GLY A 142 3.80 -12.19 -13.88
C GLY A 142 2.58 -11.39 -14.35
N ALA A 143 2.83 -10.34 -15.11
CA ALA A 143 1.78 -9.56 -15.75
C ALA A 143 1.18 -10.32 -16.95
#